data_b190a9b3bb7e40414bcbf505dc36697e
#
_entry.id   b190a9b3bb7e40414bcbf505dc36697e
#
_cell.length_a   1.000
_cell.length_b   1.000
_cell.length_c   1.000
_cell.angle_alpha   90.00
_cell.angle_beta   90.00
_cell.angle_gamma   90.00
#
_symmetry.space_group_name_H-M   'P 1'
#
loop_
_entity.id
_entity.type
_entity.pdbx_description
1 polymer ?
#
loop_
_entity_poly.entity_id
_entity_poly.type
_entity_poly.pdbx_seq_one_letter_code
_entity_poly.pdbx_strand_id
1 'polypeptide(L)'
;MTRMSPGVLAPPRELLTPEQWKQRGRDQRREVPRLSHAQWEPPLDRPDPVDILEEQARTRVPDLVPIRYGRMIASPFAYFRGAAAPMAWDLAHTPTTGIRVQACGDAHLLNFGMFAAPDRHLVFDVNDFDETLPAPFEWDVKRLAASFAVAAREQEFSDHDARTAARLTVRSYRTEMFRYATMRFLKVWYSRIDIDEVTSLFDAVQPK
;
A
#
# COMPACT_ATOMS: atom_id res chain seq x y z
N MET A 1 -27.68 12.91 -27.25
CA MET A 1 -28.19 12.96 -25.87
C MET A 1 -28.35 11.52 -25.39
N THR A 2 -27.31 10.94 -24.79
CA THR A 2 -27.31 9.58 -24.25
C THR A 2 -27.88 9.64 -22.84
N ARG A 3 -29.01 8.99 -22.59
CA ARG A 3 -29.64 8.89 -21.26
C ARG A 3 -28.70 8.09 -20.34
N MET A 4 -28.17 8.75 -19.31
CA MET A 4 -27.52 8.07 -18.20
C MET A 4 -28.56 7.20 -17.49
N SER A 5 -28.29 5.91 -17.39
CA SER A 5 -29.08 4.98 -16.57
C SER A 5 -29.02 5.41 -15.10
N PRO A 6 -30.13 5.34 -14.34
CA PRO A 6 -30.11 5.67 -12.93
C PRO A 6 -29.18 4.71 -12.21
N GLY A 7 -28.19 5.26 -11.51
CA GLY A 7 -27.23 4.49 -10.73
C GLY A 7 -27.94 3.60 -9.73
N VAL A 8 -27.60 2.31 -9.77
CA VAL A 8 -28.01 1.35 -8.74
C VAL A 8 -27.41 1.84 -7.43
N LEU A 9 -28.27 2.34 -6.53
CA LEU A 9 -27.89 2.67 -5.17
C LEU A 9 -27.27 1.42 -4.54
N ALA A 10 -26.04 1.55 -4.05
CA ALA A 10 -25.41 0.48 -3.29
C ALA A 10 -26.37 0.03 -2.15
N PRO A 11 -26.50 -1.26 -1.89
CA PRO A 11 -27.36 -1.73 -0.81
C PRO A 11 -26.96 -1.05 0.51
N PRO A 12 -27.92 -0.78 1.40
CA PRO A 12 -27.64 -0.11 2.66
C PRO A 12 -26.53 -0.88 3.40
N ARG A 13 -25.49 -0.17 3.82
CA ARG A 13 -24.41 -0.77 4.62
C ARG A 13 -25.03 -1.34 5.88
N GLU A 14 -24.88 -2.62 6.08
CA GLU A 14 -25.29 -3.31 7.30
C GLU A 14 -24.58 -2.66 8.50
N LEU A 15 -25.36 -2.07 9.40
CA LEU A 15 -24.84 -1.41 10.60
C LEU A 15 -24.52 -2.49 11.65
N LEU A 16 -23.34 -3.07 11.56
CA LEU A 16 -22.88 -4.04 12.54
C LEU A 16 -22.44 -3.36 13.83
N THR A 17 -22.69 -4.00 14.97
CA THR A 17 -22.13 -3.57 16.26
C THR A 17 -20.62 -3.77 16.29
N PRO A 18 -19.89 -3.10 17.22
CA PRO A 18 -18.45 -3.33 17.40
C PRO A 18 -18.10 -4.80 17.65
N GLU A 19 -18.94 -5.54 18.36
CA GLU A 19 -18.77 -6.96 18.67
C GLU A 19 -18.92 -7.82 17.42
N GLN A 20 -19.91 -7.51 16.58
CA GLN A 20 -20.12 -8.18 15.30
C GLN A 20 -18.95 -7.94 14.34
N TRP A 21 -18.42 -6.71 14.28
CA TRP A 21 -17.22 -6.41 13.51
C TRP A 21 -16.00 -7.19 14.00
N LYS A 22 -15.80 -7.29 15.31
CA LYS A 22 -14.72 -8.11 15.90
C LYS A 22 -14.89 -9.59 15.58
N GLN A 23 -16.13 -10.10 15.65
CA GLN A 23 -16.39 -11.49 15.32
C GLN A 23 -16.11 -11.76 13.85
N ARG A 24 -16.63 -10.93 12.93
CA ARG A 24 -16.35 -11.02 11.50
C ARG A 24 -14.83 -11.02 11.20
N GLY A 25 -14.07 -10.16 11.85
CA GLY A 25 -12.61 -10.13 11.70
C GLY A 25 -11.91 -11.37 12.24
N ARG A 26 -12.49 -12.07 13.25
CA ARG A 26 -11.99 -13.37 13.73
C ARG A 26 -12.26 -14.48 12.72
N ASP A 27 -13.46 -14.48 12.14
CA ASP A 27 -13.87 -15.50 11.17
C ASP A 27 -13.05 -15.36 9.87
N GLN A 28 -12.86 -14.16 9.37
CA GLN A 28 -11.96 -13.90 8.24
C GLN A 28 -10.52 -14.39 8.51
N ARG A 29 -10.00 -14.25 9.74
CA ARG A 29 -8.66 -14.78 10.08
C ARG A 29 -8.59 -16.30 10.20
N ARG A 30 -9.72 -16.98 10.38
CA ARG A 30 -9.80 -18.45 10.31
C ARG A 30 -9.80 -18.93 8.86
N GLU A 31 -10.54 -18.23 8.00
CA GLU A 31 -10.61 -18.52 6.57
C GLU A 31 -9.30 -18.19 5.85
N VAL A 32 -8.70 -17.04 6.18
CA VAL A 32 -7.42 -16.58 5.62
C VAL A 32 -6.43 -16.34 6.76
N PRO A 33 -5.72 -17.38 7.20
CA PRO A 33 -4.70 -17.28 8.24
C PRO A 33 -3.57 -16.36 7.83
N ARG A 34 -2.99 -15.61 8.78
CA ARG A 34 -1.89 -14.68 8.49
C ARG A 34 -0.68 -15.33 7.78
N LEU A 35 -0.39 -16.59 8.07
CA LEU A 35 0.71 -17.32 7.43
C LEU A 35 0.45 -17.58 5.94
N SER A 36 -0.82 -17.65 5.50
CA SER A 36 -1.13 -17.83 4.08
C SER A 36 -0.65 -16.66 3.22
N HIS A 37 -0.54 -15.46 3.79
CA HIS A 37 -0.03 -14.29 3.07
C HIS A 37 1.48 -14.34 2.77
N ALA A 38 2.22 -15.24 3.42
CA ALA A 38 3.64 -15.48 3.15
C ALA A 38 3.87 -16.48 2.00
N GLN A 39 2.83 -17.18 1.60
CA GLN A 39 2.89 -18.15 0.51
C GLN A 39 2.64 -17.42 -0.81
N TRP A 40 3.60 -17.48 -1.69
CA TRP A 40 3.46 -17.04 -3.07
C TRP A 40 4.31 -17.90 -3.97
N GLU A 41 3.69 -18.47 -4.97
CA GLU A 41 4.35 -19.20 -6.05
C GLU A 41 3.86 -18.58 -7.36
N PRO A 42 4.76 -18.24 -8.29
CA PRO A 42 4.34 -17.67 -9.57
C PRO A 42 3.50 -18.70 -10.32
N PRO A 43 2.27 -18.35 -10.76
CA PRO A 43 1.49 -19.19 -11.64
C PRO A 43 2.25 -19.53 -12.93
N LEU A 44 1.96 -20.70 -13.53
CA LEU A 44 2.62 -21.14 -14.77
C LEU A 44 2.38 -20.19 -15.94
N ASP A 45 1.26 -19.50 -15.94
CA ASP A 45 0.83 -18.51 -16.93
C ASP A 45 1.19 -17.07 -16.55
N ARG A 46 2.08 -16.88 -15.56
CA ARG A 46 2.55 -15.56 -15.18
C ARG A 46 3.22 -14.87 -16.36
N PRO A 47 2.69 -13.72 -16.81
CA PRO A 47 3.31 -12.98 -17.91
C PRO A 47 4.68 -12.43 -17.50
N ASP A 48 5.53 -12.21 -18.49
CA ASP A 48 6.79 -11.52 -18.26
C ASP A 48 6.49 -10.12 -17.68
N PRO A 49 7.15 -9.71 -16.58
CA PRO A 49 6.99 -8.37 -16.03
C PRO A 49 7.26 -7.25 -17.04
N VAL A 50 8.13 -7.48 -18.03
CA VAL A 50 8.41 -6.51 -19.10
C VAL A 50 7.18 -6.35 -19.99
N ASP A 51 6.51 -7.45 -20.37
CA ASP A 51 5.29 -7.39 -21.20
C ASP A 51 4.18 -6.58 -20.49
N ILE A 52 4.04 -6.74 -19.19
CA ILE A 52 3.08 -5.94 -18.38
C ILE A 52 3.45 -4.44 -18.44
N LEU A 53 4.73 -4.12 -18.32
CA LEU A 53 5.21 -2.73 -18.34
C LEU A 53 5.07 -2.11 -19.74
N GLU A 54 5.31 -2.87 -20.81
CA GLU A 54 5.12 -2.42 -22.18
C GLU A 54 3.64 -2.19 -22.50
N GLU A 55 2.75 -3.06 -22.03
CA GLU A 55 1.30 -2.84 -22.17
C GLU A 55 0.87 -1.56 -21.44
N GLN A 56 1.35 -1.34 -20.22
CA GLN A 56 1.09 -0.08 -19.47
C GLN A 56 1.69 1.14 -20.19
N ALA A 57 2.82 0.98 -20.88
CA ALA A 57 3.48 2.07 -21.58
C ALA A 57 2.69 2.60 -22.78
N ARG A 58 1.77 1.82 -23.35
CA ARG A 58 0.94 2.21 -24.50
C ARG A 58 0.06 3.44 -24.23
N THR A 59 -0.30 3.67 -22.98
CA THR A 59 -1.13 4.82 -22.57
C THR A 59 -0.32 6.00 -22.04
N ARG A 60 1.01 5.86 -21.98
CA ARG A 60 1.91 6.90 -21.48
C ARG A 60 2.39 7.82 -22.60
N VAL A 61 2.95 8.97 -22.23
CA VAL A 61 3.60 9.90 -23.18
C VAL A 61 4.82 9.19 -23.79
N PRO A 62 4.87 8.96 -25.11
CA PRO A 62 5.90 8.13 -25.73
C PRO A 62 7.34 8.56 -25.44
N ASP A 63 7.61 9.87 -25.47
CA ASP A 63 8.96 10.43 -25.24
C ASP A 63 9.46 10.22 -23.79
N LEU A 64 8.55 9.98 -22.83
CA LEU A 64 8.90 9.73 -21.44
C LEU A 64 9.13 8.24 -21.13
N VAL A 65 8.69 7.33 -21.99
CA VAL A 65 8.84 5.88 -21.78
C VAL A 65 10.31 5.45 -21.68
N PRO A 66 11.22 5.84 -22.61
CA PRO A 66 12.64 5.50 -22.48
C PRO A 66 13.27 6.07 -21.22
N ILE A 67 12.90 7.29 -20.83
CA ILE A 67 13.40 7.94 -19.61
C ILE A 67 12.97 7.13 -18.37
N ARG A 68 11.72 6.70 -18.34
CA ARG A 68 11.19 5.85 -17.26
C ARG A 68 11.97 4.55 -17.16
N TYR A 69 12.15 3.83 -18.25
CA TYR A 69 12.93 2.59 -18.25
C TYR A 69 14.39 2.82 -17.85
N GLY A 70 15.01 3.88 -18.35
CA GLY A 70 16.37 4.26 -17.95
C GLY A 70 16.50 4.48 -16.44
N ARG A 71 15.46 5.04 -15.80
CA ARG A 71 15.43 5.18 -14.34
C ARG A 71 15.22 3.85 -13.63
N MET A 72 14.34 2.99 -14.16
CA MET A 72 14.01 1.71 -13.56
C MET A 72 15.18 0.73 -13.53
N ILE A 73 16.05 0.73 -14.56
CA ILE A 73 17.20 -0.17 -14.62
C ILE A 73 18.37 0.24 -13.72
N ALA A 74 18.28 1.41 -13.08
CA ALA A 74 19.38 1.94 -12.26
C ALA A 74 19.63 1.09 -10.99
N SER A 75 18.57 0.50 -10.40
CA SER A 75 18.70 -0.33 -9.21
C SER A 75 17.45 -1.19 -8.96
N PRO A 76 17.54 -2.24 -8.11
CA PRO A 76 16.38 -3.03 -7.70
C PRO A 76 15.25 -2.19 -7.09
N PHE A 77 15.57 -1.20 -6.27
CA PHE A 77 14.56 -0.33 -5.68
C PHE A 77 13.96 0.65 -6.69
N ALA A 78 14.77 1.16 -7.61
CA ALA A 78 14.29 1.99 -8.72
C ALA A 78 13.33 1.21 -9.63
N TYR A 79 13.65 -0.05 -9.94
CA TYR A 79 12.73 -0.94 -10.64
C TYR A 79 11.44 -1.15 -9.85
N PHE A 80 11.54 -1.47 -8.57
CA PHE A 80 10.38 -1.71 -7.70
C PHE A 80 9.40 -0.53 -7.70
N ARG A 81 9.90 0.70 -7.64
CA ARG A 81 9.09 1.93 -7.72
C ARG A 81 8.30 2.04 -9.03
N GLY A 82 8.89 1.61 -10.14
CA GLY A 82 8.23 1.65 -11.46
C GLY A 82 7.35 0.44 -11.76
N ALA A 83 7.35 -0.59 -10.90
CA ALA A 83 6.75 -1.89 -11.15
C ALA A 83 5.46 -2.14 -10.35
N ALA A 84 4.58 -1.11 -10.23
CA ALA A 84 3.30 -1.27 -9.55
C ALA A 84 2.40 -2.30 -10.25
N ALA A 85 2.29 -2.25 -11.58
CA ALA A 85 1.44 -3.15 -12.35
C ALA A 85 1.89 -4.62 -12.29
N PRO A 86 3.18 -4.98 -12.49
CA PRO A 86 3.64 -6.35 -12.26
C PRO A 86 3.34 -6.86 -10.86
N MET A 87 3.56 -6.04 -9.84
CA MET A 87 3.25 -6.45 -8.46
C MET A 87 1.74 -6.59 -8.23
N ALA A 88 0.91 -5.73 -8.79
CA ALA A 88 -0.55 -5.86 -8.70
C ALA A 88 -1.04 -7.16 -9.34
N TRP A 89 -0.45 -7.56 -10.46
CA TRP A 89 -0.72 -8.85 -11.09
C TRP A 89 -0.38 -10.01 -10.15
N ASP A 90 0.81 -10.00 -9.57
CA ASP A 90 1.26 -11.00 -8.60
C ASP A 90 0.35 -11.05 -7.37
N LEU A 91 -0.01 -9.89 -6.82
CA LEU A 91 -0.87 -9.78 -5.64
C LEU A 91 -2.31 -10.28 -5.88
N ALA A 92 -2.81 -10.17 -7.12
CA ALA A 92 -4.11 -10.72 -7.49
C ALA A 92 -4.18 -12.25 -7.34
N HIS A 93 -3.03 -12.93 -7.38
CA HIS A 93 -2.89 -14.38 -7.19
C HIS A 93 -2.51 -14.77 -5.75
N THR A 94 -2.61 -13.84 -4.81
CA THR A 94 -2.32 -14.11 -3.38
C THR A 94 -3.60 -14.15 -2.54
N PRO A 95 -3.60 -14.85 -1.39
CA PRO A 95 -4.75 -14.85 -0.49
C PRO A 95 -5.14 -13.44 -0.04
N THR A 96 -6.43 -13.15 0.00
CA THR A 96 -7.01 -11.90 0.49
C THR A 96 -8.15 -12.17 1.45
N THR A 97 -8.37 -11.28 2.44
CA THR A 97 -9.50 -11.39 3.38
C THR A 97 -10.82 -10.88 2.79
N GLY A 98 -10.80 -10.36 1.57
CA GLY A 98 -11.98 -9.77 0.93
C GLY A 98 -12.32 -8.37 1.44
N ILE A 99 -11.53 -7.79 2.36
CA ILE A 99 -11.71 -6.40 2.81
C ILE A 99 -11.15 -5.48 1.73
N ARG A 100 -12.05 -4.78 1.05
CA ARG A 100 -11.68 -3.82 0.00
C ARG A 100 -11.65 -2.40 0.56
N VAL A 101 -10.65 -1.65 0.13
CA VAL A 101 -10.45 -0.23 0.45
C VAL A 101 -10.18 0.53 -0.85
N GLN A 102 -10.19 1.87 -0.78
CA GLN A 102 -9.55 2.66 -1.81
C GLN A 102 -8.04 2.54 -1.56
N ALA A 103 -7.39 1.64 -2.28
CA ALA A 103 -5.96 1.42 -2.16
C ALA A 103 -5.18 2.55 -2.85
N CYS A 104 -3.99 2.86 -2.34
CA CYS A 104 -3.05 3.74 -3.01
C CYS A 104 -2.60 3.15 -4.37
N GLY A 105 -2.45 1.82 -4.42
CA GLY A 105 -2.01 1.07 -5.62
C GLY A 105 -0.50 1.04 -5.77
N ASP A 106 0.20 2.11 -5.45
CA ASP A 106 1.66 2.21 -5.47
C ASP A 106 2.25 2.61 -4.10
N ALA A 107 1.80 1.96 -3.02
CA ALA A 107 2.24 2.22 -1.65
C ALA A 107 3.69 1.75 -1.41
N HIS A 108 4.69 2.41 -1.97
CA HIS A 108 6.10 2.16 -1.67
C HIS A 108 6.70 3.25 -0.78
N LEU A 109 7.85 2.97 -0.13
CA LEU A 109 8.51 3.84 0.84
C LEU A 109 8.62 5.32 0.39
N LEU A 110 9.03 5.59 -0.85
CA LEU A 110 9.20 6.96 -1.35
C LEU A 110 7.91 7.58 -1.91
N ASN A 111 6.78 6.90 -1.82
CA ASN A 111 5.48 7.50 -2.11
C ASN A 111 4.84 8.15 -0.87
N PHE A 112 5.56 8.20 0.22
CA PHE A 112 5.17 8.93 1.42
C PHE A 112 6.13 10.09 1.64
N GLY A 113 5.60 11.27 1.91
CA GLY A 113 6.40 12.46 2.07
C GLY A 113 5.62 13.60 2.72
N MET A 114 6.30 14.70 2.88
CA MET A 114 5.74 15.91 3.48
C MET A 114 5.22 16.85 2.39
N PHE A 115 4.06 17.39 2.61
CA PHE A 115 3.47 18.44 1.76
C PHE A 115 2.59 19.38 2.57
N ALA A 116 2.30 20.56 2.00
CA ALA A 116 1.39 21.51 2.61
C ALA A 116 -0.06 21.10 2.37
N ALA A 117 -0.81 20.81 3.43
CA ALA A 117 -2.25 20.58 3.35
C ALA A 117 -3.00 21.91 3.00
N PRO A 118 -4.26 21.86 2.56
CA PRO A 118 -5.03 23.06 2.20
C PRO A 118 -5.14 24.11 3.31
N ASP A 119 -5.05 23.70 4.58
CA ASP A 119 -5.02 24.54 5.76
C ASP A 119 -3.61 25.09 6.09
N ARG A 120 -2.62 24.86 5.21
CA ARG A 120 -1.21 25.28 5.30
C ARG A 120 -0.38 24.59 6.38
N HIS A 121 -0.89 23.54 7.01
CA HIS A 121 -0.07 22.69 7.87
C HIS A 121 0.79 21.76 7.02
N LEU A 122 2.01 21.49 7.46
CA LEU A 122 2.85 20.46 6.88
C LEU A 122 2.44 19.10 7.44
N VAL A 123 2.04 18.21 6.56
CA VAL A 123 1.60 16.86 6.91
C VAL A 123 2.47 15.83 6.19
N PHE A 124 2.61 14.65 6.80
CA PHE A 124 3.25 13.49 6.19
C PHE A 124 2.18 12.49 5.77
N ASP A 125 2.08 12.24 4.48
CA ASP A 125 1.08 11.32 3.93
C ASP A 125 1.53 10.79 2.55
N VAL A 126 0.65 10.07 1.85
CA VAL A 126 0.86 9.61 0.48
C VAL A 126 0.89 10.80 -0.47
N ASN A 127 1.89 10.82 -1.36
CA ASN A 127 2.11 11.92 -2.30
C ASN A 127 1.44 11.71 -3.66
N ASP A 128 1.33 10.46 -4.11
CA ASP A 128 0.88 10.10 -5.44
C ASP A 128 -0.21 9.02 -5.38
N PHE A 129 -1.31 9.28 -6.08
CA PHE A 129 -2.50 8.44 -6.11
C PHE A 129 -2.86 8.00 -7.53
N ASP A 130 -1.97 8.11 -8.51
CA ASP A 130 -2.27 7.83 -9.91
C ASP A 130 -2.70 6.37 -10.15
N GLU A 131 -2.19 5.43 -9.34
CA GLU A 131 -2.52 4.01 -9.39
C GLU A 131 -3.67 3.62 -8.44
N THR A 132 -4.38 4.58 -7.84
CA THR A 132 -5.45 4.31 -6.85
C THR A 132 -6.61 3.53 -7.46
N LEU A 133 -7.08 2.52 -6.73
CA LEU A 133 -8.19 1.66 -7.15
C LEU A 133 -8.88 1.00 -5.94
N PRO A 134 -10.15 0.57 -6.07
CA PRO A 134 -10.76 -0.31 -5.09
C PRO A 134 -10.09 -1.70 -5.11
N ALA A 135 -9.26 -2.00 -4.10
CA ALA A 135 -8.49 -3.24 -4.01
C ALA A 135 -8.47 -3.82 -2.58
N PRO A 136 -8.01 -5.07 -2.39
CA PRO A 136 -7.76 -5.61 -1.07
C PRO A 136 -6.71 -4.75 -0.33
N PHE A 137 -6.97 -4.42 0.94
CA PHE A 137 -6.04 -3.60 1.74
C PHE A 137 -4.65 -4.24 1.86
N GLU A 138 -4.57 -5.55 1.72
CA GLU A 138 -3.32 -6.31 1.78
C GLU A 138 -2.33 -5.90 0.69
N TRP A 139 -2.81 -5.39 -0.44
CA TRP A 139 -1.96 -4.99 -1.56
C TRP A 139 -1.02 -3.86 -1.17
N ASP A 140 -1.56 -2.78 -0.60
CA ASP A 140 -0.74 -1.65 -0.14
C ASP A 140 0.21 -2.06 0.99
N VAL A 141 -0.27 -2.84 1.97
CA VAL A 141 0.56 -3.30 3.09
C VAL A 141 1.71 -4.18 2.62
N LYS A 142 1.45 -5.11 1.69
CA LYS A 142 2.49 -5.98 1.12
C LYS A 142 3.48 -5.18 0.28
N ARG A 143 2.99 -4.22 -0.52
CA ARG A 143 3.85 -3.37 -1.34
C ARG A 143 4.74 -2.50 -0.48
N LEU A 144 4.21 -1.86 0.56
CA LEU A 144 5.00 -1.06 1.48
C LEU A 144 6.06 -1.91 2.21
N ALA A 145 5.67 -3.05 2.76
CA ALA A 145 6.60 -3.94 3.46
C ALA A 145 7.72 -4.46 2.55
N ALA A 146 7.39 -4.83 1.30
CA ALA A 146 8.37 -5.25 0.32
C ALA A 146 9.32 -4.11 -0.06
N SER A 147 8.82 -2.88 -0.20
CA SER A 147 9.65 -1.71 -0.52
C SER A 147 10.73 -1.46 0.53
N PHE A 148 10.41 -1.60 1.81
CA PHE A 148 11.39 -1.50 2.90
C PHE A 148 12.45 -2.61 2.82
N ALA A 149 12.05 -3.84 2.51
CA ALA A 149 13.01 -4.93 2.38
C ALA A 149 13.95 -4.76 1.18
N VAL A 150 13.42 -4.28 0.04
CA VAL A 150 14.22 -4.03 -1.16
C VAL A 150 15.17 -2.85 -0.92
N ALA A 151 14.68 -1.75 -0.35
CA ALA A 151 15.50 -0.58 -0.03
C ALA A 151 16.62 -0.92 0.97
N ALA A 152 16.33 -1.71 2.01
CA ALA A 152 17.33 -2.13 2.97
C ALA A 152 18.46 -2.95 2.31
N ARG A 153 18.11 -3.89 1.42
CA ARG A 153 19.10 -4.68 0.67
C ARG A 153 19.94 -3.82 -0.27
N GLU A 154 19.33 -2.84 -0.94
CA GLU A 154 20.04 -1.92 -1.82
C GLU A 154 21.03 -1.06 -1.04
N GLN A 155 20.75 -0.74 0.22
CA GLN A 155 21.65 -0.04 1.13
C GLN A 155 22.61 -0.99 1.88
N GLU A 156 22.79 -2.21 1.39
CA GLU A 156 23.71 -3.21 1.93
C GLU A 156 23.43 -3.62 3.39
N PHE A 157 22.23 -3.37 3.91
CA PHE A 157 21.80 -3.92 5.19
C PHE A 157 21.69 -5.46 5.13
N SER A 158 21.88 -6.09 6.26
CA SER A 158 21.77 -7.56 6.33
C SER A 158 20.36 -8.05 5.97
N ASP A 159 20.27 -9.31 5.51
CA ASP A 159 18.96 -9.95 5.27
C ASP A 159 18.09 -9.99 6.53
N HIS A 160 18.71 -10.05 7.70
CA HIS A 160 17.99 -9.95 8.98
C HIS A 160 17.34 -8.58 9.16
N ASP A 161 18.07 -7.51 8.88
CA ASP A 161 17.57 -6.14 8.99
C ASP A 161 16.49 -5.85 7.95
N ALA A 162 16.67 -6.29 6.71
CA ALA A 162 15.65 -6.19 5.66
C ALA A 162 14.34 -6.87 6.05
N ARG A 163 14.40 -8.09 6.59
CA ARG A 163 13.22 -8.80 7.11
C ARG A 163 12.62 -8.10 8.33
N THR A 164 13.47 -7.54 9.18
CA THR A 164 13.02 -6.80 10.37
C THR A 164 12.29 -5.54 9.98
N ALA A 165 12.78 -4.77 9.00
CA ALA A 165 12.12 -3.59 8.48
C ALA A 165 10.73 -3.91 7.92
N ALA A 166 10.63 -4.93 7.06
CA ALA A 166 9.33 -5.39 6.54
C ALA A 166 8.37 -5.82 7.65
N ARG A 167 8.85 -6.56 8.64
CA ARG A 167 8.03 -7.01 9.78
C ARG A 167 7.56 -5.86 10.65
N LEU A 168 8.41 -4.86 10.88
CA LEU A 168 8.06 -3.67 11.65
C LEU A 168 7.00 -2.84 10.92
N THR A 169 7.11 -2.68 9.61
CA THR A 169 6.09 -2.02 8.77
C THR A 169 4.70 -2.63 8.97
N VAL A 170 4.59 -3.96 8.82
CA VAL A 170 3.31 -4.66 9.02
C VAL A 170 2.84 -4.58 10.48
N ARG A 171 3.76 -4.65 11.44
CA ARG A 171 3.42 -4.50 12.86
C ARG A 171 2.88 -3.12 13.18
N SER A 172 3.51 -2.06 12.69
CA SER A 172 3.08 -0.67 12.88
C SER A 172 1.70 -0.44 12.28
N TYR A 173 1.50 -0.84 11.02
CA TYR A 173 0.19 -0.79 10.39
C TYR A 173 -0.90 -1.45 11.25
N ARG A 174 -0.66 -2.68 11.71
CA ARG A 174 -1.60 -3.41 12.56
C ARG A 174 -1.88 -2.68 13.87
N THR A 175 -0.85 -2.11 14.49
CA THR A 175 -0.97 -1.38 15.77
C THR A 175 -1.82 -0.14 15.58
N GLU A 176 -1.59 0.63 14.52
CA GLU A 176 -2.35 1.82 14.22
C GLU A 176 -3.79 1.51 13.83
N MET A 177 -4.03 0.49 13.03
CA MET A 177 -5.39 0.05 12.71
C MET A 177 -6.17 -0.38 13.97
N PHE A 178 -5.49 -1.01 14.93
CA PHE A 178 -6.12 -1.33 16.22
C PHE A 178 -6.45 -0.07 17.02
N ARG A 179 -5.56 0.93 17.03
CA ARG A 179 -5.79 2.22 17.66
C ARG A 179 -6.99 2.94 17.01
N TYR A 180 -7.02 3.03 15.69
CA TYR A 180 -8.13 3.66 14.96
C TYR A 180 -9.46 2.94 15.19
N ALA A 181 -9.48 1.62 15.31
CA ALA A 181 -10.69 0.85 15.58
C ALA A 181 -11.35 1.18 16.94
N THR A 182 -10.62 1.82 17.86
CA THR A 182 -11.13 2.28 19.15
C THR A 182 -11.53 3.75 19.18
N MET A 183 -11.28 4.49 18.10
CA MET A 183 -11.55 5.91 17.99
C MET A 183 -12.95 6.18 17.43
N ARG A 184 -13.50 7.35 17.74
CA ARG A 184 -14.72 7.83 17.10
C ARG A 184 -14.44 8.15 15.63
N PHE A 185 -15.41 7.90 14.74
CA PHE A 185 -15.28 8.08 13.29
C PHE A 185 -14.70 9.45 12.89
N LEU A 186 -15.22 10.54 13.45
CA LEU A 186 -14.70 11.90 13.15
C LEU A 186 -13.25 12.09 13.59
N LYS A 187 -12.81 11.44 14.68
CA LYS A 187 -11.41 11.48 15.07
C LYS A 187 -10.51 10.75 14.11
N VAL A 188 -10.98 9.62 13.55
CA VAL A 188 -10.25 8.91 12.50
C VAL A 188 -10.17 9.76 11.23
N TRP A 189 -11.29 10.39 10.84
CA TRP A 189 -11.37 11.24 9.66
C TRP A 189 -10.40 12.43 9.69
N TYR A 190 -10.22 13.04 10.85
CA TYR A 190 -9.30 14.18 11.06
C TYR A 190 -7.91 13.75 11.54
N SER A 191 -7.63 12.46 11.61
CA SER A 191 -6.28 11.99 11.96
C SER A 191 -5.32 12.31 10.83
N ARG A 192 -4.20 12.92 11.17
CA ARG A 192 -3.10 13.23 10.27
C ARG A 192 -1.78 13.10 11.02
N ILE A 193 -0.70 13.03 10.33
CA ILE A 193 0.65 13.06 10.90
C ILE A 193 1.22 14.44 10.59
N ASP A 194 1.27 15.30 11.62
CA ASP A 194 1.87 16.64 11.49
C ASP A 194 3.40 16.56 11.57
N ILE A 195 4.09 17.55 11.00
CA ILE A 195 5.56 17.60 10.96
C ILE A 195 6.20 17.50 12.34
N ASP A 196 5.60 18.11 13.37
CA ASP A 196 6.12 18.07 14.73
C ASP A 196 6.14 16.64 15.30
N GLU A 197 5.15 15.81 14.95
CA GLU A 197 5.11 14.40 15.31
C GLU A 197 6.23 13.62 14.61
N VAL A 198 6.46 13.88 13.32
CA VAL A 198 7.55 13.26 12.55
C VAL A 198 8.91 13.65 13.14
N THR A 199 9.13 14.93 13.43
CA THR A 199 10.38 15.43 14.00
C THR A 199 10.67 14.80 15.36
N SER A 200 9.66 14.71 16.23
CA SER A 200 9.79 14.08 17.55
C SER A 200 10.18 12.60 17.49
N LEU A 201 9.70 11.88 16.47
CA LEU A 201 10.09 10.48 16.23
C LEU A 201 11.55 10.37 15.81
N PHE A 202 12.06 11.28 14.96
CA PHE A 202 13.47 11.32 14.56
C PHE A 202 14.38 11.65 15.75
N ASP A 203 14.03 12.63 16.56
CA ASP A 203 14.80 13.00 17.75
C ASP A 203 14.91 11.86 18.77
N ALA A 204 13.85 11.06 18.88
CA ALA A 204 13.83 9.90 19.78
C ALA A 204 14.72 8.72 19.30
N VAL A 205 15.10 8.69 18.02
CA VAL A 205 15.90 7.61 17.41
C VAL A 205 17.39 7.99 17.30
N GLN A 206 17.75 9.28 17.43
CA GLN A 206 19.15 9.70 17.40
C GLN A 206 19.90 9.15 18.62
N PRO A 207 21.03 8.43 18.45
CA PRO A 207 21.86 8.04 19.58
C PRO A 207 22.42 9.30 20.25
N LYS A 208 22.26 9.37 21.58
CA LYS A 208 22.89 10.41 22.40
C LYS A 208 24.40 10.26 22.40
#